data_883aca6cb0380fad959507f8b24e50d7
#
_entry.id   883aca6cb0380fad959507f8b24e50d7
#
_cell.length_a   1.000
_cell.length_b   1.000
_cell.length_c   1.000
_cell.angle_alpha   90.00
_cell.angle_beta   90.00
_cell.angle_gamma   90.00
#
_symmetry.space_group_name_H-M   'P 1'
#
loop_
_entity.id
_entity.type
_entity.pdbx_description
1 polymer ?
#
loop_
_entity_poly.entity_id
_entity_poly.type
_entity_poly.pdbx_seq_one_letter_code
_entity_poly.pdbx_strand_id
1 'polypeptide(L)'
;VSTSYLSSTKPSTSEASSSSSSNSSTSVSVDKVLDFAHQQLGKPYVWGAQGPNSFDCSGLIYYVYKNAANITLPRTSVEQSKFGTTVSKSNLKAGDLVFFDTNGPNNGAVSHVGIYAGEGQLIHASSSNKKIVKVNMETSYWNNTYVVAKRVL
;
A
#
# COMPACT_ATOMS: atom_id res chain seq x y z
N VAL A 1 -6.50 -9.24 -33.40
CA VAL A 1 -6.00 -9.04 -33.17
C VAL A 1 -5.84 -8.68 -32.55
N SER A 2 -6.26 -8.87 -32.73
CA SER A 2 -5.79 -8.64 -32.25
C SER A 2 -5.49 -8.55 -31.32
N THR A 3 -5.77 -8.74 -31.36
CA THR A 3 -5.23 -8.70 -30.68
C THR A 3 -4.75 -8.75 -29.79
N SER A 4 -5.03 -9.00 -29.97
CA SER A 4 -4.32 -9.05 -29.42
C SER A 4 -3.82 -9.12 -28.57
N TYR A 5 -4.06 -9.38 -28.56
CA TYR A 5 -3.36 -9.39 -27.96
C TYR A 5 -2.97 -9.38 -27.32
N LEU A 6 -3.26 -9.62 -27.23
CA LEU A 6 -2.81 -9.51 -26.73
C LEU A 6 -2.57 -9.48 -25.98
N SER A 7 -2.89 -9.68 -25.81
CA SER A 7 -2.44 -9.53 -25.34
C SER A 7 -2.29 -9.53 -24.53
N SER A 8 -2.65 -9.80 -24.44
CA SER A 8 -2.27 -9.63 -24.01
C SER A 8 -2.22 -9.54 -23.23
N THR A 9 -2.57 -9.93 -23.08
CA THR A 9 -2.31 -9.67 -22.70
C THR A 9 -2.39 -9.53 -22.04
N LYS A 10 -2.81 -9.98 -21.93
CA LYS A 10 -2.68 -9.74 -21.71
C LYS A 10 -2.79 -9.26 -21.30
N PRO A 11 -3.11 -9.55 -21.23
CA PRO A 11 -3.00 -9.06 -21.06
C PRO A 11 -3.17 -8.73 -20.58
N SER A 12 -3.56 -9.17 -20.69
CA SER A 12 -3.40 -8.64 -20.71
C SER A 12 -3.57 -8.21 -20.41
N THR A 13 -3.90 -8.44 -20.59
CA THR A 13 -3.78 -7.84 -20.84
C THR A 13 -3.99 -7.33 -20.76
N SER A 14 -4.21 -7.54 -21.04
CA SER A 14 -4.11 -6.89 -21.40
C SER A 14 -4.36 -6.40 -21.37
N GLU A 15 -4.74 -6.41 -21.75
CA GLU A 15 -4.78 -5.77 -22.14
C GLU A 15 -5.06 -5.18 -22.03
N ALA A 16 -5.41 -5.31 -22.40
CA ALA A 16 -5.56 -4.54 -22.67
C ALA A 16 -5.99 -3.98 -22.58
N SER A 17 -6.45 -3.73 -22.84
CA SER A 17 -6.73 -2.93 -23.03
C SER A 17 -7.24 -2.23 -22.93
N SER A 18 -7.70 -1.90 -23.21
CA SER A 18 -8.09 -1.00 -23.33
C SER A 18 -8.53 -0.15 -23.11
N SER A 19 -8.82 0.08 -23.20
CA SER A 19 -9.54 1.02 -23.53
C SER A 19 -9.67 2.27 -22.75
N SER A 20 -10.29 2.57 -21.89
CA SER A 20 -10.42 3.82 -21.20
C SER A 20 -9.10 4.25 -20.57
N SER A 21 -8.63 5.41 -20.95
CA SER A 21 -7.32 5.88 -20.56
C SER A 21 -7.19 6.12 -19.06
N SER A 22 -8.22 6.70 -18.41
CA SER A 22 -8.13 7.00 -16.99
C SER A 22 -7.99 5.72 -16.14
N ASN A 23 -8.72 4.68 -16.50
CA ASN A 23 -8.63 3.42 -15.78
C ASN A 23 -7.27 2.78 -16.01
N SER A 24 -6.75 2.86 -17.20
CA SER A 24 -5.42 2.34 -17.51
C SER A 24 -4.35 3.04 -16.69
N SER A 25 -4.42 4.37 -16.57
CA SER A 25 -3.46 5.13 -15.77
C SER A 25 -3.48 4.73 -14.31
N THR A 26 -4.67 4.56 -13.74
CA THR A 26 -4.82 4.17 -12.33
C THR A 26 -4.25 2.77 -12.11
N SER A 27 -4.56 1.83 -13.01
CA SER A 27 -4.05 0.47 -12.92
C SER A 27 -2.52 0.42 -13.01
N VAL A 28 -1.95 1.21 -13.92
CA VAL A 28 -0.49 1.28 -14.06
C VAL A 28 0.15 1.82 -12.78
N SER A 29 -0.45 2.85 -12.16
CA SER A 29 0.07 3.40 -10.91
C SER A 29 0.01 2.38 -9.78
N VAL A 30 -1.10 1.63 -9.66
CA VAL A 30 -1.22 0.58 -8.66
C VAL A 30 -0.15 -0.49 -8.86
N ASP A 31 0.03 -0.96 -10.10
CA ASP A 31 1.02 -1.99 -10.39
C ASP A 31 2.43 -1.52 -10.04
N LYS A 32 2.78 -0.28 -10.38
CA LYS A 32 4.10 0.27 -10.06
C LYS A 32 4.32 0.37 -8.56
N VAL A 33 3.30 0.81 -7.82
CA VAL A 33 3.39 0.91 -6.37
C VAL A 33 3.61 -0.45 -5.75
N LEU A 34 2.84 -1.46 -6.17
CA LEU A 34 2.96 -2.81 -5.62
C LEU A 34 4.28 -3.45 -5.98
N ASP A 35 4.72 -3.32 -7.23
CA ASP A 35 6.02 -3.86 -7.64
C ASP A 35 7.14 -3.22 -6.84
N PHE A 36 7.09 -1.91 -6.66
CA PHE A 36 8.12 -1.20 -5.93
C PHE A 36 8.09 -1.58 -4.44
N ALA A 37 6.90 -1.73 -3.87
CA ALA A 37 6.76 -2.16 -2.48
C ALA A 37 7.32 -3.57 -2.28
N HIS A 38 7.06 -4.49 -3.21
CA HIS A 38 7.61 -5.84 -3.15
C HIS A 38 9.13 -5.85 -3.19
N GLN A 39 9.75 -4.91 -3.90
CA GLN A 39 11.21 -4.79 -3.96
C GLN A 39 11.80 -4.40 -2.62
N GLN A 40 11.00 -3.85 -1.72
CA GLN A 40 11.49 -3.43 -0.41
C GLN A 40 11.38 -4.54 0.64
N LEU A 41 10.74 -5.66 0.32
CA LEU A 41 10.59 -6.76 1.27
C LEU A 41 11.96 -7.23 1.79
N GLY A 42 12.04 -7.44 3.09
CA GLY A 42 13.26 -7.90 3.73
C GLY A 42 14.22 -6.81 4.16
N LYS A 43 14.02 -5.57 3.73
CA LYS A 43 14.87 -4.47 4.18
C LYS A 43 14.59 -4.15 5.64
N PRO A 44 15.60 -3.67 6.39
CA PRO A 44 15.44 -3.50 7.84
C PRO A 44 14.49 -2.37 8.23
N TYR A 45 13.83 -2.58 9.37
CA TYR A 45 13.06 -1.53 10.03
C TYR A 45 14.02 -0.70 10.88
N VAL A 46 13.98 0.63 10.69
CA VAL A 46 14.74 1.55 11.50
C VAL A 46 13.85 2.76 11.78
N TRP A 47 13.71 3.11 13.06
CA TRP A 47 12.90 4.26 13.47
C TRP A 47 13.40 5.54 12.78
N GLY A 48 12.46 6.27 12.19
CA GLY A 48 12.77 7.53 11.50
C GLY A 48 13.31 7.38 10.10
N ALA A 49 13.55 6.16 9.62
CA ALA A 49 14.12 5.92 8.29
C ALA A 49 13.04 5.97 7.21
N GLN A 50 13.41 6.51 6.05
CA GLN A 50 12.48 6.64 4.92
C GLN A 50 13.12 6.19 3.60
N GLY A 51 14.04 5.24 3.68
CA GLY A 51 14.68 4.63 2.52
C GLY A 51 16.01 5.27 2.17
N PRO A 52 16.68 4.70 1.18
CA PRO A 52 16.27 3.52 0.39
C PRO A 52 16.62 2.19 1.02
N ASN A 53 17.42 2.15 2.08
CA ASN A 53 17.95 0.90 2.62
C ASN A 53 17.25 0.42 3.88
N SER A 54 16.51 1.30 4.54
CA SER A 54 15.76 0.97 5.75
C SER A 54 14.55 1.89 5.86
N PHE A 55 13.56 1.49 6.65
CA PHE A 55 12.28 2.19 6.73
C PHE A 55 11.63 2.05 8.10
N ASP A 56 10.88 3.09 8.53
CA ASP A 56 9.83 2.89 9.51
C ASP A 56 8.50 2.72 8.75
N CYS A 57 7.36 2.59 9.46
CA CYS A 57 6.10 2.27 8.78
C CYS A 57 5.67 3.37 7.80
N SER A 58 5.65 4.62 8.25
CA SER A 58 5.24 5.74 7.39
C SER A 58 6.33 6.11 6.39
N GLY A 59 7.60 5.83 6.71
CA GLY A 59 8.72 6.06 5.80
C GLY A 59 8.65 5.16 4.58
N LEU A 60 8.25 3.91 4.76
CA LEU A 60 8.01 3.00 3.64
C LEU A 60 6.95 3.55 2.69
N ILE A 61 5.84 4.00 3.25
CA ILE A 61 4.74 4.57 2.47
C ILE A 61 5.21 5.82 1.72
N TYR A 62 5.89 6.70 2.43
CA TYR A 62 6.42 7.94 1.85
C TYR A 62 7.34 7.64 0.65
N TYR A 63 8.27 6.72 0.84
CA TYR A 63 9.26 6.37 -0.18
C TYR A 63 8.61 5.69 -1.39
N VAL A 64 7.74 4.71 -1.16
CA VAL A 64 7.13 3.93 -2.23
C VAL A 64 6.25 4.81 -3.11
N TYR A 65 5.37 5.59 -2.51
CA TYR A 65 4.43 6.39 -3.30
C TYR A 65 5.12 7.54 -4.02
N LYS A 66 6.16 8.11 -3.41
CA LYS A 66 6.92 9.17 -4.06
C LYS A 66 7.66 8.66 -5.30
N ASN A 67 8.31 7.51 -5.18
CA ASN A 67 9.14 6.98 -6.27
C ASN A 67 8.34 6.22 -7.32
N ALA A 68 7.28 5.53 -6.94
CA ALA A 68 6.51 4.71 -7.87
C ALA A 68 5.35 5.46 -8.50
N ALA A 69 4.73 6.39 -7.79
CA ALA A 69 3.52 7.08 -8.24
C ALA A 69 3.69 8.60 -8.32
N ASN A 70 4.86 9.11 -7.95
CA ASN A 70 5.14 10.54 -7.93
C ASN A 70 4.17 11.33 -7.05
N ILE A 71 3.74 10.71 -5.95
CA ILE A 71 2.85 11.33 -4.97
C ILE A 71 3.63 11.61 -3.70
N THR A 72 3.69 12.88 -3.29
CA THR A 72 4.36 13.27 -2.05
C THR A 72 3.33 13.24 -0.92
N LEU A 73 3.42 12.22 -0.08
CA LEU A 73 2.54 12.07 1.07
C LEU A 73 3.13 12.77 2.30
N PRO A 74 2.30 13.08 3.31
CA PRO A 74 2.83 13.52 4.60
C PRO A 74 3.76 12.46 5.17
N ARG A 75 4.66 12.87 6.07
CA ARG A 75 5.73 11.98 6.55
C ARG A 75 5.27 10.99 7.64
N THR A 76 4.27 11.36 8.45
CA THR A 76 3.85 10.53 9.57
C THR A 76 2.59 9.75 9.26
N SER A 77 2.39 8.62 9.96
CA SER A 77 1.21 7.80 9.76
C SER A 77 -0.07 8.55 10.14
N VAL A 78 -0.01 9.36 11.18
CA VAL A 78 -1.17 10.15 11.61
C VAL A 78 -1.62 11.10 10.50
N GLU A 79 -0.67 11.83 9.92
CA GLU A 79 -1.00 12.77 8.85
C GLU A 79 -1.36 12.08 7.55
N GLN A 80 -0.71 10.96 7.25
CA GLN A 80 -1.07 10.15 6.09
C GLN A 80 -2.51 9.66 6.18
N SER A 81 -2.99 9.36 7.38
CA SER A 81 -4.36 8.90 7.58
C SER A 81 -5.41 9.96 7.30
N LYS A 82 -5.00 11.21 7.14
CA LYS A 82 -5.88 12.33 6.79
C LYS A 82 -5.78 12.71 5.33
N PHE A 83 -4.94 12.01 4.56
CA PHE A 83 -4.68 12.31 3.16
C PHE A 83 -5.46 11.35 2.27
N GLY A 84 -5.98 11.85 1.15
CA GLY A 84 -6.69 11.02 0.19
C GLY A 84 -8.15 10.80 0.54
N THR A 85 -8.76 9.82 -0.13
CA THR A 85 -10.18 9.52 0.01
C THR A 85 -10.38 8.33 0.94
N THR A 86 -11.29 8.48 1.91
CA THR A 86 -11.62 7.37 2.81
C THR A 86 -12.33 6.26 2.05
N VAL A 87 -11.88 5.02 2.24
CA VAL A 87 -12.54 3.85 1.68
C VAL A 87 -12.92 2.91 2.81
N SER A 88 -14.07 2.22 2.65
CA SER A 88 -14.49 1.24 3.65
C SER A 88 -13.62 -0.01 3.54
N LYS A 89 -13.55 -0.74 4.63
CA LYS A 89 -12.76 -1.98 4.66
C LYS A 89 -13.22 -2.97 3.60
N SER A 90 -14.53 -3.03 3.35
CA SER A 90 -15.10 -3.93 2.35
C SER A 90 -14.77 -3.50 0.91
N ASN A 91 -14.34 -2.27 0.70
CA ASN A 91 -14.00 -1.75 -0.61
C ASN A 91 -12.50 -1.61 -0.83
N LEU A 92 -11.69 -2.19 0.02
CA LEU A 92 -10.23 -2.14 -0.13
C LEU A 92 -9.80 -2.70 -1.47
N LYS A 93 -8.86 -2.00 -2.09
CA LYS A 93 -8.22 -2.43 -3.34
C LYS A 93 -6.71 -2.32 -3.20
N ALA A 94 -6.01 -3.13 -3.97
CA ALA A 94 -4.55 -3.10 -3.99
C ALA A 94 -4.07 -1.65 -4.22
N GLY A 95 -3.11 -1.22 -3.43
CA GLY A 95 -2.57 0.14 -3.49
C GLY A 95 -3.21 1.10 -2.49
N ASP A 96 -4.25 0.67 -1.77
CA ASP A 96 -4.83 1.49 -0.71
C ASP A 96 -3.94 1.47 0.53
N LEU A 97 -3.98 2.55 1.30
CA LEU A 97 -3.29 2.62 2.59
C LEU A 97 -4.23 2.21 3.70
N VAL A 98 -3.76 1.37 4.61
CA VAL A 98 -4.55 0.90 5.75
C VAL A 98 -3.86 1.34 7.03
N PHE A 99 -4.62 1.92 7.94
CA PHE A 99 -4.10 2.53 9.16
C PHE A 99 -4.61 1.81 10.39
N PHE A 100 -3.73 1.67 11.39
CA PHE A 100 -3.99 0.86 12.57
C PHE A 100 -3.60 1.60 13.85
N ASP A 101 -4.26 1.24 14.94
CA ASP A 101 -3.88 1.66 16.30
C ASP A 101 -3.29 0.44 17.01
N THR A 102 -1.97 0.37 17.08
CA THR A 102 -1.25 -0.76 17.67
C THR A 102 -0.71 -0.45 19.07
N ASN A 103 -1.04 0.72 19.63
CA ASN A 103 -0.55 1.17 20.94
C ASN A 103 -1.60 0.91 22.01
N GLY A 104 -1.72 -0.35 22.46
CA GLY A 104 -2.69 -0.71 23.48
C GLY A 104 -4.10 -0.88 22.89
N PRO A 105 -5.16 -0.67 23.69
CA PRO A 105 -6.53 -0.80 23.18
C PRO A 105 -6.78 0.20 22.06
N ASN A 106 -7.49 -0.27 21.03
CA ASN A 106 -7.79 0.57 19.88
C ASN A 106 -8.78 1.67 20.25
N ASN A 107 -8.30 2.91 20.28
CA ASN A 107 -9.13 4.08 20.52
C ASN A 107 -9.20 5.00 19.30
N GLY A 108 -8.73 4.52 18.13
CA GLY A 108 -8.76 5.27 16.89
C GLY A 108 -7.55 6.16 16.65
N ALA A 109 -6.56 6.14 17.54
CA ALA A 109 -5.35 6.95 17.38
C ALA A 109 -4.35 6.22 16.51
N VAL A 110 -4.21 6.65 15.26
CA VAL A 110 -3.36 5.98 14.28
C VAL A 110 -1.90 5.95 14.75
N SER A 111 -1.30 4.76 14.73
CA SER A 111 0.10 4.57 15.10
C SER A 111 0.87 3.75 14.07
N HIS A 112 0.20 3.12 13.10
CA HIS A 112 0.83 2.25 12.13
C HIS A 112 0.12 2.33 10.79
N VAL A 113 0.85 2.05 9.70
CA VAL A 113 0.29 2.08 8.35
C VAL A 113 0.94 1.01 7.51
N GLY A 114 0.18 0.47 6.56
CA GLY A 114 0.69 -0.48 5.58
C GLY A 114 0.00 -0.29 4.24
N ILE A 115 0.52 -0.99 3.22
CA ILE A 115 -0.03 -0.96 1.86
C ILE A 115 -0.84 -2.23 1.65
N TYR A 116 -2.11 -2.08 1.29
CA TYR A 116 -2.94 -3.23 0.95
C TYR A 116 -2.46 -3.80 -0.39
N ALA A 117 -2.05 -5.06 -0.38
CA ALA A 117 -1.49 -5.72 -1.56
C ALA A 117 -2.53 -6.52 -2.34
N GLY A 118 -3.78 -6.49 -1.90
CA GLY A 118 -4.84 -7.31 -2.48
C GLY A 118 -4.96 -8.65 -1.77
N GLU A 119 -6.11 -9.30 -1.91
CA GLU A 119 -6.34 -10.66 -1.40
C GLU A 119 -6.06 -10.81 0.10
N GLY A 120 -6.40 -9.77 0.85
CA GLY A 120 -6.24 -9.81 2.30
C GLY A 120 -4.82 -9.64 2.80
N GLN A 121 -3.88 -9.23 1.94
CA GLN A 121 -2.47 -9.12 2.32
C GLN A 121 -2.03 -7.68 2.48
N LEU A 122 -1.11 -7.47 3.41
CA LEU A 122 -0.61 -6.15 3.76
C LEU A 122 0.91 -6.16 3.73
N ILE A 123 1.50 -5.15 3.08
CA ILE A 123 2.95 -4.92 3.10
C ILE A 123 3.21 -3.78 4.08
N HIS A 124 4.05 -4.04 5.09
CA HIS A 124 4.34 -3.01 6.08
C HIS A 124 5.74 -3.16 6.68
N ALA A 125 6.25 -2.07 7.24
CA ALA A 125 7.50 -2.09 7.96
C ALA A 125 7.21 -2.54 9.39
N SER A 126 7.63 -3.74 9.73
CA SER A 126 7.30 -4.38 11.01
C SER A 126 8.40 -4.13 12.03
N SER A 127 8.05 -3.47 13.14
CA SER A 127 9.01 -3.27 14.23
C SER A 127 9.29 -4.56 14.98
N SER A 128 8.31 -5.45 15.07
CA SER A 128 8.49 -6.73 15.76
C SER A 128 9.32 -7.72 14.93
N ASN A 129 9.13 -7.74 13.62
CA ASN A 129 9.94 -8.57 12.72
C ASN A 129 11.23 -7.87 12.30
N LYS A 130 11.37 -6.60 12.59
CA LYS A 130 12.54 -5.75 12.31
C LYS A 130 12.85 -5.63 10.83
N LYS A 131 11.84 -5.78 9.98
CA LYS A 131 11.99 -5.68 8.52
C LYS A 131 10.66 -5.46 7.83
N ILE A 132 10.73 -5.18 6.53
CA ILE A 132 9.54 -5.07 5.68
C ILE A 132 9.02 -6.49 5.41
N VAL A 133 7.74 -6.71 5.68
CA VAL A 133 7.10 -8.02 5.49
C VAL A 133 5.76 -7.88 4.80
N LYS A 134 5.30 -8.98 4.20
CA LYS A 134 3.95 -9.10 3.66
C LYS A 134 3.20 -10.12 4.51
N VAL A 135 2.06 -9.73 5.07
CA VAL A 135 1.32 -10.56 6.01
C VAL A 135 -0.15 -10.64 5.65
N ASN A 136 -0.83 -11.64 6.16
CA ASN A 136 -2.27 -11.75 6.06
C ASN A 136 -2.89 -10.82 7.09
N MET A 137 -3.66 -9.81 6.64
CA MET A 137 -4.28 -8.85 7.55
C MET A 137 -5.69 -9.28 7.99
N GLU A 138 -6.18 -10.41 7.51
CA GLU A 138 -7.50 -10.91 7.89
C GLU A 138 -7.40 -11.83 9.10
N THR A 139 -6.80 -11.31 10.16
CA THR A 139 -6.61 -11.99 11.43
C THR A 139 -7.20 -11.12 12.53
N SER A 140 -7.39 -11.72 13.71
CA SER A 140 -7.93 -10.98 14.86
C SER A 140 -7.10 -9.76 15.19
N TYR A 141 -5.77 -9.90 15.18
CA TYR A 141 -4.88 -8.79 15.52
C TYR A 141 -5.11 -7.59 14.60
N TRP A 142 -5.08 -7.82 13.28
CA TRP A 142 -5.23 -6.72 12.33
C TRP A 142 -6.65 -6.16 12.32
N ASN A 143 -7.66 -6.99 12.50
CA ASN A 143 -9.04 -6.52 12.58
C ASN A 143 -9.27 -5.69 13.84
N ASN A 144 -8.68 -6.08 14.96
CA ASN A 144 -8.86 -5.37 16.22
C ASN A 144 -8.11 -4.03 16.26
N THR A 145 -7.07 -3.89 15.46
CA THR A 145 -6.25 -2.66 15.43
C THR A 145 -6.63 -1.73 14.27
N TYR A 146 -7.49 -2.16 13.37
CA TYR A 146 -7.90 -1.37 12.19
C TYR A 146 -8.57 -0.06 12.60
N VAL A 147 -8.17 1.04 11.96
CA VAL A 147 -8.76 2.38 12.18
C VAL A 147 -9.46 2.88 10.92
N VAL A 148 -8.73 3.02 9.82
CA VAL A 148 -9.26 3.62 8.60
C VAL A 148 -8.41 3.21 7.42
N ALA A 149 -8.97 3.31 6.21
CA ALA A 149 -8.22 3.11 4.98
C ALA A 149 -8.40 4.31 4.06
N LYS A 150 -7.37 4.64 3.30
CA LYS A 150 -7.36 5.78 2.38
C LYS A 150 -6.89 5.36 1.00
N ARG A 151 -7.49 5.94 -0.01
CA ARG A 151 -7.08 5.76 -1.40
C ARG A 151 -6.45 7.03 -1.91
N VAL A 152 -5.20 6.93 -2.38
CA VAL A 152 -4.46 8.07 -2.89
C VAL A 152 -4.12 7.94 -4.37
N LEU A 153 -4.36 6.78 -4.94
CA LEU A 153 -4.12 6.52 -6.38
C LEU A 153 -5.38 6.74 -7.20
#